data_9792f2e03b18544504a82023625fc60c
#
_entry.id   9792f2e03b18544504a82023625fc60c
#
_cell.length_a   1.000
_cell.length_b   1.000
_cell.length_c   1.000
_cell.angle_alpha   90.00
_cell.angle_beta   90.00
_cell.angle_gamma   90.00
#
_symmetry.space_group_name_H-M   'P 1'
#
loop_
_entity.id
_entity.type
_entity.pdbx_description
1 polymer ?
#
loop_
_entity_poly.entity_id
_entity_poly.type
_entity_poly.pdbx_seq_one_letter_code
_entity_poly.pdbx_strand_id
1 'polypeptide(L)'
;LYDSLELMKDYSDEKWKRVEVLEDIVDKYEDELGTYLAKVSGKELAEEDSKRVSNGLHCIGDLERISDHALAIAEIYAKMHKEEMVFSDKAMAELNLYSNAVYEIMSMTCKALNEDDMKIAKRIEPLEEVINGLNATIKKQHIKRLQKGKCTIELGIALENLLNNYERVADHCSNVAASLLQVKTDSFDMHEYLNRVKQESNIEFQAMYSMYKEKYSL
;
A
#
# COMPACT_ATOMS: atom_id res chain seq x y z
N LEU A 1 7.41 6.37 -2.29
CA LEU A 1 6.58 6.24 -1.09
C LEU A 1 7.29 6.68 0.18
N TYR A 2 8.55 6.25 0.46
CA TYR A 2 9.25 6.67 1.68
C TYR A 2 9.33 8.19 1.80
N ASP A 3 9.81 8.87 0.77
CA ASP A 3 9.91 10.33 0.75
C ASP A 3 8.52 10.99 0.90
N SER A 4 7.48 10.41 0.30
CA SER A 4 6.09 10.91 0.42
C SER A 4 5.59 10.86 1.88
N LEU A 5 5.86 9.77 2.60
CA LEU A 5 5.49 9.62 4.01
C LEU A 5 6.31 10.57 4.93
N GLU A 6 7.57 10.85 4.58
CA GLU A 6 8.43 11.75 5.34
C GLU A 6 8.02 13.23 5.19
N LEU A 7 7.36 13.62 4.08
CA LEU A 7 6.86 14.99 3.89
C LEU A 7 5.85 15.42 4.98
N MET A 8 5.19 14.47 5.63
CA MET A 8 4.30 14.74 6.76
C MET A 8 5.04 15.34 7.96
N LYS A 9 6.29 14.90 8.20
CA LYS A 9 7.09 15.30 9.37
C LYS A 9 7.97 16.50 9.06
N ASP A 10 8.54 16.50 7.85
CA ASP A 10 9.52 17.47 7.41
C ASP A 10 9.34 17.71 5.91
N TYR A 11 8.54 18.72 5.57
CA TYR A 11 8.32 19.10 4.18
C TYR A 11 9.60 19.65 3.56
N SER A 12 9.91 19.20 2.36
CA SER A 12 11.06 19.65 1.58
C SER A 12 10.73 19.59 0.08
N ASP A 13 10.98 20.69 -0.63
CA ASP A 13 10.82 20.74 -2.10
C ASP A 13 11.74 19.75 -2.81
N GLU A 14 12.88 19.40 -2.21
CA GLU A 14 13.79 18.38 -2.73
C GLU A 14 13.14 16.99 -2.66
N LYS A 15 12.56 16.63 -1.51
CA LYS A 15 11.82 15.37 -1.35
C LYS A 15 10.63 15.30 -2.29
N TRP A 16 9.88 16.40 -2.40
CA TRP A 16 8.75 16.50 -3.31
C TRP A 16 9.15 16.21 -4.76
N LYS A 17 10.16 16.94 -5.28
CA LYS A 17 10.68 16.73 -6.64
C LYS A 17 11.22 15.32 -6.86
N ARG A 18 11.82 14.74 -5.84
CA ARG A 18 12.29 13.35 -5.93
C ARG A 18 11.16 12.35 -6.07
N VAL A 19 10.04 12.57 -5.38
CA VAL A 19 8.85 11.71 -5.55
C VAL A 19 8.33 11.79 -6.98
N GLU A 20 8.18 13.01 -7.52
CA GLU A 20 7.74 13.26 -8.90
C GLU A 20 8.65 12.58 -9.94
N VAL A 21 9.97 12.72 -9.80
CA VAL A 21 10.94 12.05 -10.69
C VAL A 21 10.92 10.53 -10.58
N LEU A 22 10.71 10.00 -9.37
CA LEU A 22 10.67 8.55 -9.17
C LEU A 22 9.39 7.93 -9.73
N GLU A 23 8.27 8.63 -9.66
CA GLU A 23 7.02 8.21 -10.27
C GLU A 23 7.14 8.18 -11.80
N ASP A 24 7.64 9.24 -12.45
CA ASP A 24 7.97 9.28 -13.89
C ASP A 24 8.86 8.09 -14.34
N ILE A 25 9.77 7.64 -13.46
CA ILE A 25 10.65 6.50 -13.74
C ILE A 25 9.87 5.19 -13.65
N VAL A 26 8.99 5.03 -12.66
CA VAL A 26 8.16 3.83 -12.49
C VAL A 26 7.22 3.66 -13.67
N ASP A 27 6.54 4.74 -14.10
CA ASP A 27 5.69 4.76 -15.30
C ASP A 27 6.42 4.25 -16.55
N LYS A 28 7.62 4.78 -16.80
CA LYS A 28 8.43 4.33 -17.96
C LYS A 28 8.78 2.85 -17.88
N TYR A 29 9.11 2.35 -16.70
CA TYR A 29 9.39 0.94 -16.51
C TYR A 29 8.14 0.08 -16.66
N GLU A 30 6.97 0.55 -16.21
CA GLU A 30 5.69 -0.14 -16.43
C GLU A 30 5.43 -0.31 -17.93
N ASP A 31 5.48 0.77 -18.71
CA ASP A 31 5.28 0.78 -20.15
C ASP A 31 6.26 -0.17 -20.89
N GLU A 32 7.56 -0.10 -20.56
CA GLU A 32 8.60 -0.90 -21.22
C GLU A 32 8.46 -2.39 -20.87
N LEU A 33 8.28 -2.72 -19.59
CA LEU A 33 8.13 -4.09 -19.12
C LEU A 33 6.80 -4.70 -19.56
N GLY A 34 5.72 -3.91 -19.49
CA GLY A 34 4.40 -4.31 -19.98
C GLY A 34 4.43 -4.66 -21.48
N THR A 35 5.05 -3.80 -22.30
CA THR A 35 5.27 -4.04 -23.73
C THR A 35 6.15 -5.28 -23.96
N TYR A 36 7.20 -5.48 -23.18
CA TYR A 36 8.07 -6.66 -23.29
C TYR A 36 7.31 -7.94 -22.95
N LEU A 37 6.61 -7.99 -21.84
CA LEU A 37 5.85 -9.15 -21.41
C LEU A 37 4.68 -9.46 -22.35
N ALA A 38 4.01 -8.45 -22.89
CA ALA A 38 3.00 -8.63 -23.92
C ALA A 38 3.56 -9.30 -25.21
N LYS A 39 4.78 -8.94 -25.64
CA LYS A 39 5.46 -9.61 -26.74
C LYS A 39 5.85 -11.04 -26.41
N VAL A 40 6.21 -11.32 -25.16
CA VAL A 40 6.53 -12.68 -24.69
C VAL A 40 5.28 -13.54 -24.66
N SER A 41 4.15 -13.02 -24.17
CA SER A 41 2.87 -13.74 -24.12
C SER A 41 2.31 -14.13 -25.51
N GLY A 42 2.69 -13.41 -26.56
CA GLY A 42 2.34 -13.73 -27.95
C GLY A 42 3.11 -14.91 -28.55
N LYS A 43 4.04 -15.54 -27.80
CA LYS A 43 4.79 -16.73 -28.25
C LYS A 43 4.13 -18.00 -27.71
N GLU A 44 4.49 -19.16 -28.29
CA GLU A 44 4.14 -20.45 -27.71
C GLU A 44 4.92 -20.66 -26.41
N LEU A 45 4.22 -20.50 -25.28
CA LEU A 45 4.76 -20.67 -23.93
C LEU A 45 4.23 -21.95 -23.31
N ALA A 46 5.04 -22.58 -22.46
CA ALA A 46 4.53 -23.58 -21.54
C ALA A 46 3.51 -22.94 -20.57
N GLU A 47 2.58 -23.73 -20.05
CA GLU A 47 1.52 -23.24 -19.15
C GLU A 47 2.09 -22.49 -17.93
N GLU A 48 3.17 -23.01 -17.34
CA GLU A 48 3.85 -22.38 -16.20
C GLU A 48 4.46 -21.03 -16.57
N ASP A 49 5.10 -20.90 -17.73
CA ASP A 49 5.67 -19.64 -18.20
C ASP A 49 4.58 -18.62 -18.55
N SER A 50 3.45 -19.06 -19.10
CA SER A 50 2.27 -18.21 -19.35
C SER A 50 1.71 -17.63 -18.07
N LYS A 51 1.60 -18.45 -16.99
CA LYS A 51 1.18 -17.99 -15.66
C LYS A 51 2.17 -16.96 -15.09
N ARG A 52 3.47 -17.20 -15.20
CA ARG A 52 4.52 -16.27 -14.75
C ARG A 52 4.45 -14.92 -15.47
N VAL A 53 4.24 -14.92 -16.77
CA VAL A 53 4.09 -13.69 -17.56
C VAL A 53 2.83 -12.93 -17.13
N SER A 54 1.71 -13.61 -16.97
CA SER A 54 0.45 -13.00 -16.50
C SER A 54 0.62 -12.37 -15.13
N ASN A 55 1.19 -13.10 -14.17
CA ASN A 55 1.43 -12.58 -12.82
C ASN A 55 2.44 -11.42 -12.81
N GLY A 56 3.46 -11.46 -13.68
CA GLY A 56 4.39 -10.37 -13.87
C GLY A 56 3.69 -9.07 -14.32
N LEU A 57 2.77 -9.17 -15.28
CA LEU A 57 1.97 -8.03 -15.75
C LEU A 57 1.11 -7.45 -14.62
N HIS A 58 0.47 -8.30 -13.80
CA HIS A 58 -0.30 -7.82 -12.65
C HIS A 58 0.59 -7.13 -11.61
N CYS A 59 1.74 -7.70 -11.26
CA CYS A 59 2.68 -7.11 -10.32
C CYS A 59 3.20 -5.73 -10.78
N ILE A 60 3.50 -5.58 -12.07
CA ILE A 60 3.99 -4.31 -12.64
C ILE A 60 2.92 -3.23 -12.49
N GLY A 61 1.67 -3.51 -12.85
CA GLY A 61 0.58 -2.56 -12.70
C GLY A 61 0.26 -2.23 -11.23
N ASP A 62 0.38 -3.21 -10.30
CA ASP A 62 0.23 -2.91 -8.87
C ASP A 62 1.36 -2.02 -8.34
N LEU A 63 2.60 -2.19 -8.82
CA LEU A 63 3.74 -1.35 -8.42
C LEU A 63 3.62 0.08 -8.97
N GLU A 64 3.14 0.25 -10.19
CA GLU A 64 2.82 1.56 -10.79
C GLU A 64 1.75 2.27 -9.94
N ARG A 65 0.63 1.60 -9.60
CA ARG A 65 -0.42 2.18 -8.76
C ARG A 65 0.06 2.56 -7.37
N ILE A 66 1.01 1.80 -6.77
CA ILE A 66 1.66 2.21 -5.53
C ILE A 66 2.44 3.52 -5.73
N SER A 67 3.08 3.70 -6.87
CA SER A 67 3.81 4.93 -7.22
C SER A 67 2.86 6.11 -7.38
N ASP A 68 1.75 5.97 -8.09
CA ASP A 68 0.69 6.96 -8.21
C ASP A 68 0.17 7.43 -6.86
N HIS A 69 -0.16 6.47 -5.98
CA HIS A 69 -0.62 6.80 -4.64
C HIS A 69 0.46 7.48 -3.80
N ALA A 70 1.74 7.16 -4.00
CA ALA A 70 2.84 7.85 -3.35
C ALA A 70 2.96 9.31 -3.81
N LEU A 71 2.78 9.58 -5.11
CA LEU A 71 2.72 10.94 -5.65
C LEU A 71 1.50 11.69 -5.09
N ALA A 72 0.31 11.09 -5.11
CA ALA A 72 -0.91 11.70 -4.57
C ALA A 72 -0.77 12.05 -3.07
N ILE A 73 -0.10 11.22 -2.26
CA ILE A 73 0.21 11.52 -0.86
C ILE A 73 1.11 12.75 -0.76
N ALA A 74 2.17 12.82 -1.58
CA ALA A 74 3.08 13.94 -1.60
C ALA A 74 2.40 15.25 -2.02
N GLU A 75 1.49 15.22 -3.00
CA GLU A 75 0.67 16.37 -3.43
C GLU A 75 -0.20 16.91 -2.30
N ILE A 76 -0.81 16.02 -1.51
CA ILE A 76 -1.62 16.42 -0.36
C ILE A 76 -0.77 17.16 0.66
N TYR A 77 0.43 16.65 0.99
CA TYR A 77 1.33 17.31 1.94
C TYR A 77 1.91 18.62 1.39
N ALA A 78 2.21 18.69 0.09
CA ALA A 78 2.63 19.95 -0.55
C ALA A 78 1.53 21.01 -0.47
N LYS A 79 0.28 20.64 -0.74
CA LYS A 79 -0.87 21.52 -0.59
C LYS A 79 -1.03 21.97 0.86
N MET A 80 -0.97 21.05 1.82
CA MET A 80 -1.09 21.38 3.24
C MET A 80 0.01 22.34 3.68
N HIS A 81 1.25 22.12 3.25
CA HIS A 81 2.37 23.04 3.54
C HIS A 81 2.11 24.44 2.97
N LYS A 82 1.71 24.53 1.70
CA LYS A 82 1.42 25.81 1.02
C LYS A 82 0.27 26.59 1.67
N GLU A 83 -0.73 25.89 2.18
CA GLU A 83 -1.94 26.47 2.80
C GLU A 83 -1.81 26.59 4.33
N GLU A 84 -0.63 26.31 4.88
CA GLU A 84 -0.34 26.34 6.33
C GLU A 84 -1.32 25.47 7.16
N MET A 85 -1.80 24.37 6.57
CA MET A 85 -2.74 23.46 7.20
C MET A 85 -2.01 22.50 8.14
N VAL A 86 -2.42 22.46 9.42
CA VAL A 86 -1.77 21.61 10.43
C VAL A 86 -2.81 20.74 11.12
N PHE A 87 -2.56 19.45 11.19
CA PHE A 87 -3.38 18.53 11.98
C PHE A 87 -3.14 18.73 13.49
N SER A 88 -4.14 18.40 14.30
CA SER A 88 -3.95 18.35 15.76
C SER A 88 -2.97 17.26 16.14
N ASP A 89 -2.29 17.40 17.31
CA ASP A 89 -1.33 16.40 17.82
C ASP A 89 -1.90 14.98 17.83
N LYS A 90 -3.19 14.86 18.17
CA LYS A 90 -3.87 13.57 18.17
C LYS A 90 -4.01 12.99 16.76
N ALA A 91 -4.41 13.80 15.78
CA ALA A 91 -4.51 13.35 14.39
C ALA A 91 -3.12 13.02 13.80
N MET A 92 -2.10 13.80 14.17
CA MET A 92 -0.71 13.52 13.80
C MET A 92 -0.20 12.20 14.38
N ALA A 93 -0.53 11.89 15.64
CA ALA A 93 -0.16 10.61 16.26
C ALA A 93 -0.85 9.42 15.56
N GLU A 94 -2.15 9.56 15.24
CA GLU A 94 -2.91 8.55 14.48
C GLU A 94 -2.31 8.34 13.09
N LEU A 95 -2.00 9.42 12.35
CA LEU A 95 -1.37 9.34 11.03
C LEU A 95 0.05 8.77 11.07
N ASN A 96 0.85 9.12 12.07
CA ASN A 96 2.19 8.55 12.26
C ASN A 96 2.14 7.03 12.46
N LEU A 97 1.19 6.55 13.27
CA LEU A 97 1.01 5.12 13.47
C LEU A 97 0.61 4.44 12.16
N TYR A 98 -0.32 5.04 11.42
CA TYR A 98 -0.82 4.51 10.16
C TYR A 98 0.27 4.51 9.07
N SER A 99 1.02 5.61 8.91
CA SER A 99 2.12 5.70 7.95
C SER A 99 3.24 4.68 8.23
N ASN A 100 3.52 4.40 9.50
CA ASN A 100 4.49 3.36 9.87
C ASN A 100 4.02 1.96 9.46
N ALA A 101 2.73 1.66 9.57
CA ALA A 101 2.17 0.38 9.10
C ALA A 101 2.25 0.27 7.57
N VAL A 102 1.94 1.36 6.85
CA VAL A 102 2.05 1.43 5.38
C VAL A 102 3.51 1.31 4.92
N TYR A 103 4.44 1.92 5.64
CA TYR A 103 5.87 1.76 5.37
C TYR A 103 6.33 0.30 5.56
N GLU A 104 5.89 -0.34 6.66
CA GLU A 104 6.25 -1.74 6.93
C GLU A 104 5.71 -2.68 5.85
N ILE A 105 4.45 -2.56 5.45
CA ILE A 105 3.87 -3.43 4.42
C ILE A 105 4.60 -3.27 3.08
N MET A 106 4.92 -2.04 2.67
CA MET A 106 5.69 -1.78 1.45
C MET A 106 7.10 -2.37 1.54
N SER A 107 7.79 -2.18 2.67
CA SER A 107 9.13 -2.75 2.89
C SER A 107 9.12 -4.27 2.80
N MET A 108 8.10 -4.92 3.38
CA MET A 108 7.90 -6.37 3.29
C MET A 108 7.63 -6.82 1.86
N THR A 109 6.81 -6.09 1.11
CA THR A 109 6.50 -6.38 -0.29
C THR A 109 7.74 -6.31 -1.16
N CYS A 110 8.53 -5.24 -1.06
CA CYS A 110 9.81 -5.14 -1.75
C CYS A 110 10.76 -6.28 -1.40
N LYS A 111 10.85 -6.65 -0.13
CA LYS A 111 11.71 -7.74 0.32
C LYS A 111 11.24 -9.08 -0.20
N ALA A 112 9.94 -9.36 -0.15
CA ALA A 112 9.36 -10.59 -0.68
C ALA A 112 9.63 -10.74 -2.19
N LEU A 113 9.50 -9.65 -2.95
CA LEU A 113 9.81 -9.61 -4.39
C LEU A 113 11.30 -9.86 -4.68
N ASN A 114 12.18 -9.13 -3.99
CA ASN A 114 13.62 -9.18 -4.27
C ASN A 114 14.26 -10.50 -3.86
N GLU A 115 13.79 -11.13 -2.78
CA GLU A 115 14.35 -12.36 -2.21
C GLU A 115 13.53 -13.61 -2.59
N ASP A 116 12.42 -13.45 -3.34
CA ASP A 116 11.45 -14.53 -3.64
C ASP A 116 10.99 -15.25 -2.35
N ASP A 117 10.81 -14.48 -1.26
CA ASP A 117 10.52 -15.02 0.09
C ASP A 117 9.03 -15.15 0.36
N MET A 118 8.52 -16.37 0.18
CA MET A 118 7.12 -16.72 0.44
C MET A 118 6.72 -16.60 1.92
N LYS A 119 7.66 -16.68 2.86
CA LYS A 119 7.34 -16.51 4.29
C LYS A 119 7.03 -15.05 4.60
N ILE A 120 7.74 -14.13 3.97
CA ILE A 120 7.44 -12.70 4.06
C ILE A 120 6.13 -12.39 3.33
N ALA A 121 5.93 -12.92 2.11
CA ALA A 121 4.71 -12.70 1.35
C ALA A 121 3.44 -13.09 2.13
N LYS A 122 3.43 -14.22 2.84
CA LYS A 122 2.30 -14.66 3.69
C LYS A 122 1.97 -13.72 4.85
N ARG A 123 2.90 -12.85 5.27
CA ARG A 123 2.71 -11.92 6.38
C ARG A 123 2.11 -10.59 5.94
N ILE A 124 2.03 -10.34 4.64
CA ILE A 124 1.55 -9.07 4.07
C ILE A 124 0.04 -8.94 4.29
N GLU A 125 -0.73 -9.97 3.97
CA GLU A 125 -2.18 -9.98 4.11
C GLU A 125 -2.68 -9.74 5.55
N PRO A 126 -2.11 -10.39 6.60
CA PRO A 126 -2.47 -10.05 7.98
C PRO A 126 -2.19 -8.60 8.38
N LEU A 127 -1.14 -7.98 7.82
CA LEU A 127 -0.82 -6.57 8.07
C LEU A 127 -1.76 -5.64 7.30
N GLU A 128 -2.12 -5.97 6.06
CA GLU A 128 -3.13 -5.25 5.27
C GLU A 128 -4.47 -5.18 6.00
N GLU A 129 -4.96 -6.28 6.56
CA GLU A 129 -6.20 -6.32 7.32
C GLU A 129 -6.15 -5.41 8.57
N VAL A 130 -4.98 -5.32 9.23
CA VAL A 130 -4.78 -4.37 10.33
C VAL A 130 -4.79 -2.93 9.84
N ILE A 131 -4.20 -2.63 8.70
CA ILE A 131 -4.21 -1.31 8.06
C ILE A 131 -5.64 -0.87 7.75
N ASN A 132 -6.48 -1.75 7.22
CA ASN A 132 -7.91 -1.50 6.99
C ASN A 132 -8.66 -1.20 8.28
N GLY A 133 -8.38 -1.93 9.35
CA GLY A 133 -8.93 -1.68 10.68
C GLY A 133 -8.51 -0.32 11.26
N LEU A 134 -7.25 0.10 11.03
CA LEU A 134 -6.75 1.43 11.41
C LEU A 134 -7.47 2.53 10.63
N ASN A 135 -7.61 2.40 9.31
CA ASN A 135 -8.34 3.33 8.47
C ASN A 135 -9.75 3.60 9.02
N ALA A 136 -10.52 2.54 9.23
CA ALA A 136 -11.87 2.64 9.78
C ALA A 136 -11.91 3.33 11.16
N THR A 137 -10.92 3.04 12.02
CA THR A 137 -10.82 3.62 13.36
C THR A 137 -10.49 5.11 13.30
N ILE A 138 -9.52 5.52 12.49
CA ILE A 138 -9.11 6.92 12.33
C ILE A 138 -10.25 7.74 11.70
N LYS A 139 -10.92 7.23 10.66
CA LYS A 139 -12.12 7.85 10.07
C LYS A 139 -13.20 8.10 11.11
N LYS A 140 -13.49 7.12 11.95
CA LYS A 140 -14.47 7.26 13.03
C LYS A 140 -14.06 8.30 14.09
N GLN A 141 -12.79 8.37 14.45
CA GLN A 141 -12.29 9.38 15.38
C GLN A 141 -12.32 10.77 14.76
N HIS A 142 -12.00 10.89 13.46
CA HIS A 142 -12.08 12.14 12.73
C HIS A 142 -13.52 12.70 12.68
N ILE A 143 -14.52 11.88 12.35
CA ILE A 143 -15.94 12.29 12.37
C ILE A 143 -16.32 12.86 13.74
N LYS A 144 -15.88 12.25 14.85
CA LYS A 144 -16.11 12.76 16.20
C LYS A 144 -15.44 14.12 16.44
N ARG A 145 -14.27 14.37 15.83
CA ARG A 145 -13.59 15.69 15.90
C ARG A 145 -14.36 16.76 15.13
N LEU A 146 -14.83 16.43 13.94
CA LEU A 146 -15.68 17.33 13.13
C LEU A 146 -16.98 17.70 13.89
N GLN A 147 -17.70 16.72 14.42
CA GLN A 147 -18.93 16.95 15.19
C GLN A 147 -18.73 17.85 16.40
N LYS A 148 -17.53 17.86 16.98
CA LYS A 148 -17.16 18.70 18.13
C LYS A 148 -16.56 20.06 17.72
N GLY A 149 -16.55 20.40 16.44
CA GLY A 149 -15.94 21.62 15.93
C GLY A 149 -14.42 21.73 16.16
N LYS A 150 -13.73 20.58 16.32
CA LYS A 150 -12.28 20.50 16.58
C LYS A 150 -11.43 20.27 15.33
N CYS A 151 -12.05 20.31 14.16
CA CYS A 151 -11.40 20.14 12.88
C CYS A 151 -12.16 20.95 11.83
N THR A 152 -11.45 21.53 10.87
CA THR A 152 -12.07 22.20 9.71
C THR A 152 -12.46 21.18 8.64
N ILE A 153 -13.34 21.59 7.72
CA ILE A 153 -13.76 20.74 6.60
C ILE A 153 -12.57 20.44 5.68
N GLU A 154 -11.71 21.44 5.43
CA GLU A 154 -10.53 21.33 4.56
C GLU A 154 -9.54 20.28 5.12
N LEU A 155 -9.23 20.34 6.42
CA LEU A 155 -8.42 19.32 7.09
C LEU A 155 -9.10 17.95 7.07
N GLY A 156 -10.43 17.93 7.10
CA GLY A 156 -11.21 16.69 6.97
C GLY A 156 -11.01 16.02 5.62
N ILE A 157 -11.10 16.81 4.55
CA ILE A 157 -10.88 16.33 3.17
C ILE A 157 -9.43 15.86 2.99
N ALA A 158 -8.45 16.64 3.48
CA ALA A 158 -7.04 16.25 3.39
C ALA A 158 -6.77 14.92 4.11
N LEU A 159 -7.32 14.74 5.33
CA LEU A 159 -7.18 13.50 6.08
C LEU A 159 -7.82 12.32 5.34
N GLU A 160 -9.05 12.48 4.83
CA GLU A 160 -9.74 11.40 4.11
C GLU A 160 -8.98 10.96 2.87
N ASN A 161 -8.44 11.92 2.10
CA ASN A 161 -7.63 11.63 0.93
C ASN A 161 -6.32 10.89 1.31
N LEU A 162 -5.63 11.30 2.39
CA LEU A 162 -4.46 10.58 2.88
C LEU A 162 -4.80 9.15 3.28
N LEU A 163 -5.86 8.96 4.06
CA LEU A 163 -6.29 7.64 4.52
C LEU A 163 -6.64 6.71 3.35
N ASN A 164 -7.32 7.24 2.33
CA ASN A 164 -7.67 6.48 1.14
C ASN A 164 -6.42 6.06 0.34
N ASN A 165 -5.45 6.97 0.14
CA ASN A 165 -4.22 6.63 -0.57
C ASN A 165 -3.37 5.61 0.22
N TYR A 166 -3.29 5.73 1.55
CA TYR A 166 -2.59 4.76 2.39
C TYR A 166 -3.22 3.36 2.31
N GLU A 167 -4.56 3.27 2.34
CA GLU A 167 -5.31 2.02 2.18
C GLU A 167 -4.99 1.39 0.81
N ARG A 168 -5.03 2.18 -0.27
CA ARG A 168 -4.73 1.69 -1.62
C ARG A 168 -3.30 1.17 -1.78
N VAL A 169 -2.32 1.83 -1.18
CA VAL A 169 -0.95 1.28 -1.15
C VAL A 169 -0.93 -0.10 -0.51
N ALA A 170 -1.63 -0.30 0.61
CA ALA A 170 -1.69 -1.60 1.28
C ALA A 170 -2.42 -2.65 0.44
N ASP A 171 -3.54 -2.30 -0.20
CA ASP A 171 -4.28 -3.16 -1.13
C ASP A 171 -3.36 -3.68 -2.24
N HIS A 172 -2.61 -2.78 -2.91
CA HIS A 172 -1.70 -3.16 -3.98
C HIS A 172 -0.51 -3.99 -3.48
N CYS A 173 0.00 -3.72 -2.27
CA CYS A 173 1.02 -4.58 -1.64
C CYS A 173 0.49 -6.01 -1.42
N SER A 174 -0.77 -6.17 -0.99
CA SER A 174 -1.42 -7.46 -0.84
C SER A 174 -1.59 -8.18 -2.17
N ASN A 175 -1.99 -7.48 -3.24
CA ASN A 175 -2.11 -8.04 -4.58
C ASN A 175 -0.76 -8.58 -5.09
N VAL A 176 0.32 -7.81 -4.92
CA VAL A 176 1.68 -8.26 -5.28
C VAL A 176 2.07 -9.52 -4.51
N ALA A 177 1.81 -9.56 -3.19
CA ALA A 177 2.11 -10.73 -2.37
C ALA A 177 1.29 -11.95 -2.81
N ALA A 178 0.00 -11.77 -3.09
CA ALA A 178 -0.88 -12.83 -3.59
C ALA A 178 -0.39 -13.39 -4.93
N SER A 179 0.03 -12.52 -5.86
CA SER A 179 0.61 -12.91 -7.15
C SER A 179 1.88 -13.75 -6.98
N LEU A 180 2.77 -13.39 -6.05
CA LEU A 180 3.96 -14.18 -5.72
C LEU A 180 3.61 -15.57 -5.19
N LEU A 181 2.64 -15.64 -4.27
CA LEU A 181 2.21 -16.91 -3.67
C LEU A 181 1.50 -17.82 -4.69
N GLN A 182 0.73 -17.24 -5.61
CA GLN A 182 -0.01 -17.95 -6.65
C GLN A 182 0.93 -18.67 -7.63
N VAL A 183 2.04 -18.05 -8.05
CA VAL A 183 3.04 -18.68 -8.92
C VAL A 183 3.56 -20.00 -8.35
N LYS A 184 3.68 -20.08 -7.01
CA LYS A 184 4.28 -21.24 -6.32
C LYS A 184 3.27 -22.30 -5.89
N THR A 185 1.98 -21.97 -5.77
CA THR A 185 0.95 -22.87 -5.21
C THR A 185 0.00 -23.48 -6.22
N ASP A 186 0.19 -23.15 -7.52
CA ASP A 186 -0.67 -23.64 -8.62
C ASP A 186 -2.18 -23.34 -8.45
N SER A 187 -2.50 -22.33 -7.66
CA SER A 187 -3.87 -21.86 -7.39
C SER A 187 -4.33 -20.93 -8.52
N PHE A 188 -5.50 -21.21 -9.10
CA PHE A 188 -6.00 -20.49 -10.29
C PHE A 188 -6.70 -19.17 -9.98
N ASP A 189 -7.10 -18.89 -8.73
CA ASP A 189 -7.86 -17.68 -8.38
C ASP A 189 -7.29 -16.98 -7.16
N MET A 190 -6.82 -15.73 -7.39
CA MET A 190 -6.25 -14.85 -6.37
C MET A 190 -7.28 -14.54 -5.27
N HIS A 191 -8.53 -14.25 -5.65
CA HIS A 191 -9.60 -13.94 -4.70
C HIS A 191 -9.97 -15.16 -3.86
N GLU A 192 -9.97 -16.35 -4.45
CA GLU A 192 -10.22 -17.59 -3.70
C GLU A 192 -9.07 -17.86 -2.71
N TYR A 193 -7.83 -17.62 -3.12
CA TYR A 193 -6.66 -17.74 -2.24
C TYR A 193 -6.75 -16.77 -1.04
N LEU A 194 -6.98 -15.47 -1.28
CA LEU A 194 -7.12 -14.47 -0.23
C LEU A 194 -8.28 -14.78 0.72
N ASN A 195 -9.44 -15.17 0.18
CA ASN A 195 -10.59 -15.57 1.00
C ASN A 195 -10.29 -16.79 1.89
N ARG A 196 -9.55 -17.76 1.37
CA ARG A 196 -9.15 -18.96 2.12
C ARG A 196 -8.14 -18.64 3.22
N VAL A 197 -7.20 -17.71 2.94
CA VAL A 197 -6.19 -17.27 3.92
C VAL A 197 -6.84 -16.50 5.06
N LYS A 198 -7.86 -15.68 4.78
CA LYS A 198 -8.61 -14.88 5.78
C LYS A 198 -9.58 -15.70 6.65
N GLN A 199 -9.80 -16.99 6.37
CA GLN A 199 -10.71 -17.80 7.19
C GLN A 199 -10.24 -17.88 8.65
N GLU A 200 -11.17 -17.80 9.58
CA GLU A 200 -10.91 -17.88 11.03
C GLU A 200 -10.18 -19.17 11.46
N SER A 201 -10.28 -20.24 10.65
CA SER A 201 -9.58 -21.50 10.87
C SER A 201 -8.06 -21.45 10.59
N ASN A 202 -7.56 -20.37 9.96
CA ASN A 202 -6.14 -20.24 9.66
C ASN A 202 -5.38 -19.70 10.88
N ILE A 203 -4.85 -20.61 11.71
CA ILE A 203 -4.14 -20.29 12.97
C ILE A 203 -2.92 -19.38 12.72
N GLU A 204 -2.18 -19.61 11.63
CA GLU A 204 -0.98 -18.80 11.29
C GLU A 204 -1.37 -17.36 10.97
N PHE A 205 -2.41 -17.17 10.15
CA PHE A 205 -2.95 -15.85 9.85
C PHE A 205 -3.41 -15.12 11.11
N GLN A 206 -4.21 -15.77 11.96
CA GLN A 206 -4.76 -15.17 13.17
C GLN A 206 -3.67 -14.78 14.18
N ALA A 207 -2.61 -15.56 14.28
CA ALA A 207 -1.47 -15.24 15.13
C ALA A 207 -0.74 -13.97 14.63
N MET A 208 -0.47 -13.87 13.32
CA MET A 208 0.16 -12.69 12.71
C MET A 208 -0.73 -11.45 12.77
N TYR A 209 -2.02 -11.59 12.48
CA TYR A 209 -3.01 -10.52 12.61
C TYR A 209 -3.03 -9.96 14.04
N SER A 210 -3.09 -10.83 15.05
CA SER A 210 -3.09 -10.42 16.45
C SER A 210 -1.80 -9.69 16.84
N MET A 211 -0.64 -10.15 16.38
CA MET A 211 0.64 -9.50 16.59
C MET A 211 0.69 -8.09 15.97
N TYR A 212 0.25 -7.93 14.73
CA TYR A 212 0.20 -6.63 14.07
C TYR A 212 -0.85 -5.70 14.69
N LYS A 213 -2.00 -6.23 15.09
CA LYS A 213 -3.04 -5.48 15.78
C LYS A 213 -2.58 -4.93 17.13
N GLU A 214 -1.77 -5.68 17.87
CA GLU A 214 -1.14 -5.20 19.10
C GLU A 214 -0.09 -4.11 18.80
N LYS A 215 0.77 -4.34 17.80
CA LYS A 215 1.81 -3.41 17.38
C LYS A 215 1.26 -2.06 16.91
N TYR A 216 0.14 -2.05 16.20
CA TYR A 216 -0.50 -0.89 15.60
C TYR A 216 -1.84 -0.55 16.28
N SER A 217 -1.91 -0.62 17.61
CA SER A 217 -3.09 -0.22 18.38
C SER A 217 -3.13 1.30 18.62
N LEU A 218 -4.32 1.93 18.46
CA LEU A 218 -4.62 3.34 18.75
C LEU A 218 -5.21 3.52 20.16
#